data_31fe36ff1d8f34676cb17f90bd65fce6
#
_entry.id   31fe36ff1d8f34676cb17f90bd65fce6
#
_cell.length_a   1.000
_cell.length_b   1.000
_cell.length_c   1.000
_cell.angle_alpha   90.00
_cell.angle_beta   90.00
_cell.angle_gamma   90.00
#
_symmetry.space_group_name_H-M   'P 1'
#
loop_
_entity.id
_entity.type
_entity.pdbx_description
1 polymer ?
#
loop_
_entity_poly.entity_id
_entity_poly.type
_entity_poly.pdbx_seq_one_letter_code
_entity_poly.pdbx_strand_id
1 'polypeptide(L)'
;MVPGLVDPHTHAVWGGDRLADFESRATGVSYEETLAAGGGIRHTVACTTASDTDALLQATLQRVRRMTRAGATTIEIKSGYGFTLEHELRQLAVVRALAALVPATLVPTMLFHLPPRDAAARVDWM
;
A
#
# COMPACT_ATOMS: atom_id res chain seq x y z
N MET A 1 26.35 19.84 -3.79
CA MET A 1 24.90 19.71 -4.08
C MET A 1 24.73 18.37 -4.78
N VAL A 2 23.76 17.57 -4.36
CA VAL A 2 23.45 16.26 -4.98
C VAL A 2 22.02 16.29 -5.52
N PRO A 3 21.69 15.51 -6.56
CA PRO A 3 20.29 15.36 -7.00
C PRO A 3 19.42 14.78 -5.88
N GLY A 4 18.12 15.09 -5.91
CA GLY A 4 17.17 14.45 -5.01
C GLY A 4 17.06 12.94 -5.29
N LEU A 5 16.76 12.16 -4.25
CA LEU A 5 16.61 10.72 -4.38
C LEU A 5 15.32 10.38 -5.10
N VAL A 6 15.36 9.34 -5.93
CA VAL A 6 14.17 8.74 -6.55
C VAL A 6 13.90 7.41 -5.86
N ASP A 7 12.68 7.25 -5.34
CA ASP A 7 12.19 5.96 -4.86
C ASP A 7 11.28 5.34 -5.93
N PRO A 8 11.77 4.39 -6.74
CA PRO A 8 11.08 3.91 -7.94
C PRO A 8 10.10 2.76 -7.66
N HIS A 9 9.92 2.34 -6.41
CA HIS A 9 9.06 1.21 -6.09
C HIS A 9 8.53 1.26 -4.66
N THR A 10 7.29 1.75 -4.48
CA THR A 10 6.65 1.73 -3.16
C THR A 10 5.19 1.29 -3.23
N HIS A 11 4.69 0.82 -2.09
CA HIS A 11 3.27 0.59 -1.80
C HIS A 11 2.90 1.44 -0.59
N ALA A 12 2.87 2.77 -0.73
CA ALA A 12 2.67 3.66 0.41
C ALA A 12 1.21 3.74 0.88
N VAL A 13 0.24 3.37 0.03
CA VAL A 13 -1.20 3.40 0.36
C VAL A 13 -1.64 2.08 0.96
N TRP A 14 -1.80 2.05 2.28
CA TRP A 14 -2.32 0.88 3.00
C TRP A 14 -2.92 1.28 4.35
N GLY A 15 -3.91 0.48 4.81
CA GLY A 15 -4.52 0.57 6.13
C GLY A 15 -4.00 -0.50 7.10
N GLY A 16 -4.21 -0.27 8.40
CA GLY A 16 -3.73 -1.17 9.45
C GLY A 16 -2.23 -1.15 9.64
N ASP A 17 -1.70 -2.18 10.30
CA ASP A 17 -0.28 -2.45 10.44
C ASP A 17 -0.01 -3.97 10.49
N ARG A 18 1.23 -4.35 10.61
CA ARG A 18 1.67 -5.75 10.70
C ARG A 18 2.64 -5.99 11.86
N LEU A 19 2.45 -5.26 12.95
CA LEU A 19 3.30 -5.40 14.14
C LEU A 19 3.17 -6.79 14.75
N ALA A 20 1.95 -7.34 14.83
CA ALA A 20 1.73 -8.70 15.32
C ALA A 20 2.43 -9.76 14.46
N ASP A 21 2.44 -9.60 13.12
CA ASP A 21 3.21 -10.49 12.23
C ASP A 21 4.71 -10.38 12.51
N PHE A 22 5.20 -9.17 12.75
CA PHE A 22 6.61 -8.94 13.06
C PHE A 22 7.00 -9.61 14.39
N GLU A 23 6.20 -9.43 15.44
CA GLU A 23 6.41 -10.04 16.75
C GLU A 23 6.38 -11.57 16.65
N SER A 24 5.40 -12.15 15.96
CA SER A 24 5.29 -13.59 15.73
C SER A 24 6.53 -14.15 15.02
N ARG A 25 7.01 -13.47 14.00
CA ARG A 25 8.23 -13.86 13.30
C ARG A 25 9.49 -13.75 14.16
N ALA A 26 9.57 -12.74 15.01
CA ALA A 26 10.67 -12.57 15.96
C ALA A 26 10.71 -13.69 17.00
N THR A 27 9.58 -14.34 17.29
CA THR A 27 9.47 -15.52 18.18
C THR A 27 9.58 -16.86 17.44
N GLY A 28 9.86 -16.84 16.11
CA GLY A 28 10.14 -18.05 15.33
C GLY A 28 8.93 -18.64 14.59
N VAL A 29 7.77 -17.95 14.57
CA VAL A 29 6.60 -18.38 13.79
C VAL A 29 6.93 -18.27 12.29
N SER A 30 6.62 -19.31 11.52
CA SER A 30 6.87 -19.34 10.08
C SER A 30 5.94 -18.41 9.31
N TYR A 31 6.30 -18.11 8.06
CA TYR A 31 5.46 -17.31 7.19
C TYR A 31 4.14 -18.01 6.86
N GLU A 32 4.17 -19.34 6.66
CA GLU A 32 2.98 -20.15 6.40
C GLU A 32 2.01 -20.13 7.59
N GLU A 33 2.51 -20.27 8.82
CA GLU A 33 1.70 -20.17 10.03
C GLU A 33 1.07 -18.78 10.19
N THR A 34 1.83 -17.71 9.92
CA THR A 34 1.32 -16.34 9.92
C THR A 34 0.18 -16.17 8.92
N LEU A 35 0.33 -16.70 7.68
CA LEU A 35 -0.73 -16.66 6.66
C LEU A 35 -1.96 -17.47 7.06
N ALA A 36 -1.77 -18.63 7.66
CA ALA A 36 -2.87 -19.50 8.15
C ALA A 36 -3.67 -18.81 9.27
N ALA A 37 -2.98 -18.04 10.13
CA ALA A 37 -3.60 -17.24 11.18
C ALA A 37 -4.30 -15.95 10.67
N GLY A 38 -4.32 -15.71 9.35
CA GLY A 38 -4.96 -14.54 8.76
C GLY A 38 -4.08 -13.30 8.65
N GLY A 39 -2.80 -13.40 8.98
CA GLY A 39 -1.80 -12.36 8.81
C GLY A 39 -1.31 -12.23 7.35
N GLY A 40 -0.16 -11.62 7.19
CA GLY A 40 0.45 -11.43 5.88
C GLY A 40 -0.24 -10.37 5.03
N ILE A 41 -0.02 -10.46 3.72
CA ILE A 41 -0.53 -9.48 2.75
C ILE A 41 -2.07 -9.39 2.76
N ARG A 42 -2.76 -10.47 3.09
CA ARG A 42 -4.23 -10.50 3.15
C ARG A 42 -4.79 -9.64 4.27
N HIS A 43 -4.10 -9.58 5.41
CA HIS A 43 -4.43 -8.65 6.49
C HIS A 43 -4.31 -7.20 6.01
N THR A 44 -3.21 -6.86 5.31
CA THR A 44 -3.04 -5.52 4.73
C THR A 44 -4.17 -5.17 3.77
N VAL A 45 -4.58 -6.10 2.89
CA VAL A 45 -5.70 -5.89 1.97
C VAL A 45 -7.01 -5.68 2.73
N ALA A 46 -7.32 -6.54 3.71
CA ALA A 46 -8.53 -6.42 4.52
C ALA A 46 -8.62 -5.05 5.22
N CYS A 47 -7.52 -4.62 5.87
CA CYS A 47 -7.46 -3.32 6.51
C CYS A 47 -7.56 -2.16 5.52
N THR A 48 -6.91 -2.27 4.35
CA THR A 48 -6.94 -1.22 3.32
C THR A 48 -8.33 -1.06 2.70
N THR A 49 -9.00 -2.17 2.41
CA THR A 49 -10.36 -2.14 1.83
C THR A 49 -11.40 -1.66 2.83
N ALA A 50 -11.23 -1.98 4.12
CA ALA A 50 -12.12 -1.54 5.19
C ALA A 50 -11.91 -0.07 5.62
N SER A 51 -10.74 0.51 5.37
CA SER A 51 -10.47 1.90 5.70
C SER A 51 -11.24 2.86 4.79
N ASP A 52 -11.70 3.98 5.32
CA ASP A 52 -12.22 5.06 4.49
C ASP A 52 -11.07 5.81 3.75
N THR A 53 -11.45 6.59 2.74
CA THR A 53 -10.49 7.28 1.88
C THR A 53 -9.69 8.34 2.63
N ASP A 54 -10.31 9.05 3.58
CA ASP A 54 -9.63 10.09 4.36
C ASP A 54 -8.62 9.49 5.33
N ALA A 55 -8.95 8.37 5.98
CA ALA A 55 -8.00 7.65 6.82
C ALA A 55 -6.79 7.14 6.01
N LEU A 56 -7.02 6.59 4.83
CA LEU A 56 -5.93 6.19 3.91
C LEU A 56 -5.08 7.39 3.49
N LEU A 57 -5.71 8.52 3.15
CA LEU A 57 -5.02 9.75 2.77
C LEU A 57 -4.12 10.24 3.91
N GLN A 58 -4.62 10.37 5.12
CA GLN A 58 -3.86 10.85 6.27
C GLN A 58 -2.70 9.92 6.63
N ALA A 59 -2.93 8.61 6.66
CA ALA A 59 -1.89 7.63 6.94
C ALA A 59 -0.80 7.64 5.86
N THR A 60 -1.17 7.75 4.58
CA THR A 60 -0.22 7.82 3.47
C THR A 60 0.55 9.13 3.47
N LEU A 61 -0.10 10.26 3.78
CA LEU A 61 0.57 11.57 3.92
C LEU A 61 1.71 11.51 4.93
N GLN A 62 1.50 10.88 6.08
CA GLN A 62 2.55 10.73 7.09
C GLN A 62 3.74 9.89 6.58
N ARG A 63 3.48 8.82 5.82
CA ARG A 63 4.52 7.98 5.22
C ARG A 63 5.32 8.74 4.17
N VAL A 64 4.64 9.39 3.23
CA VAL A 64 5.28 10.17 2.16
C VAL A 64 6.10 11.32 2.74
N ARG A 65 5.61 12.01 3.77
CA ARG A 65 6.38 13.05 4.47
C ARG A 65 7.67 12.51 5.10
N ARG A 66 7.67 11.28 5.66
CA ARG A 66 8.90 10.65 6.16
C ARG A 66 9.88 10.36 5.02
N MET A 67 9.40 9.83 3.90
CA MET A 67 10.23 9.57 2.71
C MET A 67 10.84 10.86 2.16
N THR A 68 10.06 11.92 2.07
CA THR A 68 10.53 13.24 1.63
C THR A 68 11.58 13.81 2.59
N ARG A 69 11.38 13.68 3.90
CA ARG A 69 12.39 14.08 4.91
C ARG A 69 13.68 13.27 4.81
N ALA A 70 13.60 12.03 4.34
CA ALA A 70 14.76 11.18 4.07
C ALA A 70 15.47 11.50 2.75
N GLY A 71 14.96 12.48 1.97
CA GLY A 71 15.60 12.97 0.75
C GLY A 71 14.92 12.52 -0.55
N ALA A 72 13.82 11.76 -0.51
CA ALA A 72 13.10 11.39 -1.71
C ALA A 72 12.35 12.61 -2.28
N THR A 73 12.66 12.96 -3.53
CA THR A 73 12.01 14.06 -4.27
C THR A 73 11.06 13.55 -5.35
N THR A 74 11.20 12.29 -5.74
CA THR A 74 10.31 11.59 -6.66
C THR A 74 10.01 10.21 -6.07
N ILE A 75 8.73 9.85 -5.97
CA ILE A 75 8.27 8.62 -5.33
C ILE A 75 7.23 7.96 -6.24
N GLU A 76 7.52 6.75 -6.69
CA GLU A 76 6.53 5.91 -7.35
C GLU A 76 5.69 5.21 -6.30
N ILE A 77 4.35 5.26 -6.45
CA ILE A 77 3.41 4.65 -5.53
C ILE A 77 2.46 3.75 -6.31
N LYS A 78 2.57 2.44 -6.06
CA LYS A 78 1.70 1.42 -6.64
C LYS A 78 0.42 1.27 -5.81
N SER A 79 -0.68 0.97 -6.48
CA SER A 79 -1.81 0.28 -5.86
C SER A 79 -1.46 -1.20 -5.60
N GLY A 80 -2.44 -2.07 -5.36
CA GLY A 80 -2.20 -3.51 -5.23
C GLY A 80 -2.75 -4.15 -3.96
N TYR A 81 -3.44 -3.36 -3.12
CA TYR A 81 -4.09 -3.86 -1.91
C TYR A 81 -5.62 -3.74 -1.98
N GLY A 82 -6.21 -3.81 -3.19
CA GLY A 82 -7.64 -3.59 -3.38
C GLY A 82 -8.47 -4.85 -3.64
N PHE A 83 -7.92 -5.87 -4.29
CA PHE A 83 -8.62 -7.03 -4.85
C PHE A 83 -9.66 -6.73 -5.94
N THR A 84 -10.20 -5.53 -6.01
CA THR A 84 -11.17 -5.10 -7.01
C THR A 84 -10.69 -3.84 -7.70
N LEU A 85 -11.15 -3.61 -8.92
CA LEU A 85 -10.83 -2.40 -9.67
C LEU A 85 -11.22 -1.13 -8.89
N GLU A 86 -12.38 -1.13 -8.23
CA GLU A 86 -12.85 -0.01 -7.41
C GLU A 86 -11.84 0.35 -6.30
N HIS A 87 -11.39 -0.63 -5.55
CA HIS A 87 -10.45 -0.41 -4.46
C HIS A 87 -9.04 -0.05 -4.95
N GLU A 88 -8.60 -0.58 -6.11
CA GLU A 88 -7.34 -0.16 -6.72
C GLU A 88 -7.41 1.30 -7.19
N LEU A 89 -8.49 1.69 -7.87
CA LEU A 89 -8.73 3.08 -8.29
C LEU A 89 -8.82 4.04 -7.09
N ARG A 90 -9.44 3.61 -5.98
CA ARG A 90 -9.48 4.39 -4.74
C ARG A 90 -8.08 4.67 -4.19
N GLN A 91 -7.17 3.69 -4.21
CA GLN A 91 -5.78 3.90 -3.80
C GLN A 91 -5.07 4.91 -4.71
N LEU A 92 -5.27 4.85 -6.03
CA LEU A 92 -4.72 5.83 -6.97
C LEU A 92 -5.32 7.23 -6.77
N ALA A 93 -6.60 7.32 -6.40
CA ALA A 93 -7.23 8.60 -6.04
C ALA A 93 -6.58 9.24 -4.79
N VAL A 94 -6.21 8.41 -3.79
CA VAL A 94 -5.43 8.86 -2.63
C VAL A 94 -4.07 9.41 -3.07
N VAL A 95 -3.34 8.73 -3.96
CA VAL A 95 -2.05 9.23 -4.47
C VAL A 95 -2.22 10.57 -5.21
N ARG A 96 -3.28 10.71 -6.01
CA ARG A 96 -3.58 11.98 -6.70
C ARG A 96 -3.85 13.11 -5.71
N ALA A 97 -4.65 12.86 -4.66
CA ALA A 97 -4.94 13.86 -3.65
C ALA A 97 -3.68 14.28 -2.86
N LEU A 98 -2.78 13.34 -2.59
CA LEU A 98 -1.51 13.59 -1.92
C LEU A 98 -0.58 14.52 -2.71
N ALA A 99 -0.61 14.48 -4.04
CA ALA A 99 0.29 15.28 -4.88
C ALA A 99 0.19 16.79 -4.61
N ALA A 100 -0.97 17.28 -4.15
CA ALA A 100 -1.17 18.66 -3.75
C ALA A 100 -0.69 18.98 -2.31
N LEU A 101 -0.34 17.98 -1.51
CA LEU A 101 -0.05 18.11 -0.07
C LEU A 101 1.43 17.89 0.27
N VAL A 102 2.26 17.53 -0.71
CA VAL A 102 3.68 17.23 -0.52
C VAL A 102 4.52 17.87 -1.63
N PRO A 103 5.79 18.24 -1.35
CA PRO A 103 6.66 18.83 -2.35
C PRO A 103 7.26 17.82 -3.33
N ALA A 104 7.17 16.51 -3.03
CA ALA A 104 7.70 15.45 -3.89
C ALA A 104 6.81 15.22 -5.11
N THR A 105 7.42 14.85 -6.24
CA THR A 105 6.70 14.32 -7.40
C THR A 105 6.23 12.91 -7.10
N LEU A 106 4.91 12.68 -7.17
CA LEU A 106 4.33 11.36 -6.98
C LEU A 106 3.95 10.75 -8.34
N VAL A 107 4.39 9.53 -8.59
CA VAL A 107 4.11 8.77 -9.82
C VAL A 107 3.18 7.61 -9.47
N PRO A 108 1.88 7.70 -9.76
CA PRO A 108 0.95 6.62 -9.49
C PRO A 108 1.12 5.49 -10.49
N THR A 109 1.17 4.26 -10.02
CA THR A 109 1.20 3.04 -10.83
C THR A 109 0.05 2.13 -10.44
N MET A 110 -0.78 1.74 -11.40
CA MET A 110 -1.79 0.72 -11.18
C MET A 110 -1.15 -0.66 -11.17
N LEU A 111 -1.40 -1.43 -10.14
CA LEU A 111 -0.91 -2.80 -10.02
C LEU A 111 -2.01 -3.72 -9.52
N PHE A 112 -2.39 -4.69 -10.34
CA PHE A 112 -3.19 -5.84 -9.93
C PHE A 112 -2.27 -6.89 -9.31
N HIS A 113 -2.04 -6.78 -8.01
CA HIS A 113 -1.04 -7.58 -7.31
C HIS A 113 -1.58 -8.94 -6.85
N LEU A 114 -2.80 -8.96 -6.34
CA LEU A 114 -3.42 -10.15 -5.77
C LEU A 114 -4.75 -10.45 -6.46
N PRO A 115 -4.90 -11.62 -7.09
CA PRO A 115 -6.18 -12.02 -7.66
C PRO A 115 -7.19 -12.36 -6.54
N PRO A 116 -8.50 -12.13 -6.77
CA PRO A 116 -9.55 -12.60 -5.90
C PRO A 116 -9.47 -14.12 -5.69
N ARG A 117 -9.94 -14.61 -4.54
CA ARG A 117 -9.97 -16.07 -4.28
C ARG A 117 -11.02 -16.77 -5.15
N ASP A 118 -12.13 -16.11 -5.40
CA ASP A 118 -13.19 -16.64 -6.24
C ASP A 118 -12.77 -16.66 -7.71
N ALA A 119 -12.91 -17.83 -8.35
CA ALA A 119 -12.57 -18.01 -9.76
C ALA A 119 -13.45 -17.17 -10.69
N ALA A 120 -14.73 -16.95 -10.34
CA ALA A 120 -15.63 -16.10 -11.12
C ALA A 120 -15.20 -14.63 -11.09
N ALA A 121 -14.82 -14.13 -9.90
CA ALA A 121 -14.32 -12.76 -9.76
C ALA A 121 -12.96 -12.52 -10.44
N ARG A 122 -12.20 -13.60 -10.75
CA ARG A 122 -10.92 -13.48 -11.49
C ARG A 122 -11.12 -13.13 -12.95
N VAL A 123 -12.23 -13.53 -13.56
CA VAL A 123 -12.53 -13.23 -14.97
C VAL A 123 -12.75 -11.73 -15.15
N ASP A 124 -13.48 -11.11 -14.23
CA ASP A 124 -13.72 -9.67 -14.24
C ASP A 124 -12.50 -8.83 -13.82
N TRP A 125 -11.51 -9.50 -13.24
CA TRP A 125 -10.27 -8.87 -12.77
C TRP A 125 -9.18 -8.80 -13.85
N MET A 126 -9.24 -9.68 -14.87
CA MET A 126 -8.31 -9.70 -16.03
C MET A 126 -8.78 -8.79 -17.16
#